data_4f294291f366a4f0d80cad1b4c8b0de3
#
_entry.id   4f294291f366a4f0d80cad1b4c8b0de3
#
_cell.length_a   1.000
_cell.length_b   1.000
_cell.length_c   1.000
_cell.angle_alpha   90.00
_cell.angle_beta   90.00
_cell.angle_gamma   90.00
#
_symmetry.space_group_name_H-M   'P 1'
#
loop_
_entity.id
_entity.type
_entity.pdbx_description
1 polymer ?
#
loop_
_entity_poly.entity_id
_entity_poly.type
_entity_poly.pdbx_seq_one_letter_code
_entity_poly.pdbx_strand_id
1 'polypeptide(L)'
;MLTRRNLLWQLGGGLGGLALAQMLRDDQLLANDGANAFKIQPKARRVVQLFMSGAASQCDLYDYKPRLVKDHGKAWDPGEQVELFQSSPGKTMAAPWKWKQYGESGKWLNDCVAPLGAHADKMAFVHNMVSKSNVHGPATFMQATGFVLPGFPSMGAWISYGLGRLTDELPTFVVLPDPRGFAPNGPKNWSAGFLPAEHQAAMIRPNAKNPIADLFPPEGSFVKRSSEPEVLAALQKLNEQHLATRPGDDRLDARIRSYEMAAKMQLTAPDVLDLSQEPAHILKMYGLESTDIEVKNEINEQQEAQYFGRNCLVARRLLERGTRFVQIWSGADN
;
A
#
# COMPACT_ATOMS: atom_id res chain seq x y z
N MET A 1 3.85 31.81 -14.76
CA MET A 1 4.61 30.87 -15.60
C MET A 1 4.81 29.57 -14.80
N LEU A 2 4.31 28.47 -15.32
CA LEU A 2 4.60 27.16 -14.74
C LEU A 2 6.07 26.82 -15.03
N THR A 3 6.87 26.70 -13.99
CA THR A 3 8.25 26.21 -14.14
C THR A 3 8.22 24.70 -14.43
N ARG A 4 9.23 24.17 -15.12
CA ARG A 4 9.36 22.71 -15.34
C ARG A 4 9.26 21.90 -14.04
N ARG A 5 9.78 22.46 -12.96
CA ARG A 5 9.71 21.90 -11.61
C ARG A 5 8.25 21.81 -11.10
N ASN A 6 7.45 22.88 -11.27
CA ASN A 6 6.04 22.87 -10.88
C ASN A 6 5.21 21.90 -11.74
N LEU A 7 5.55 21.75 -13.02
CA LEU A 7 4.91 20.79 -13.90
C LEU A 7 5.18 19.35 -13.43
N LEU A 8 6.42 19.01 -13.12
CA LEU A 8 6.80 17.69 -12.59
C LEU A 8 6.16 17.40 -11.23
N TRP A 9 6.07 18.40 -10.35
CA TRP A 9 5.35 18.27 -9.08
C TRP A 9 3.85 18.07 -9.27
N GLN A 10 3.26 18.72 -10.26
CA GLN A 10 1.82 18.58 -10.56
C GLN A 10 1.49 17.29 -11.31
N LEU A 11 2.39 16.80 -12.15
CA LEU A 11 2.20 15.57 -12.92
C LEU A 11 2.59 14.30 -12.16
N GLY A 12 3.52 14.38 -11.23
CA GLY A 12 4.05 13.20 -10.53
C GLY A 12 3.86 13.19 -9.01
N GLY A 13 3.11 14.11 -8.46
CA GLY A 13 2.74 14.30 -7.05
C GLY A 13 3.54 13.49 -6.01
N GLY A 14 4.55 14.08 -5.38
CA GLY A 14 5.19 13.50 -4.21
C GLY A 14 6.24 12.42 -4.52
N LEU A 15 6.00 11.16 -4.15
CA LEU A 15 7.00 10.08 -4.26
C LEU A 15 7.40 9.73 -5.71
N GLY A 16 6.51 9.88 -6.69
CA GLY A 16 6.84 9.70 -8.10
C GLY A 16 7.82 10.73 -8.62
N GLY A 17 7.66 12.00 -8.21
CA GLY A 17 8.62 13.06 -8.51
C GLY A 17 9.99 12.84 -7.87
N LEU A 18 10.03 12.28 -6.66
CA LEU A 18 11.28 11.92 -5.98
C LEU A 18 11.98 10.75 -6.68
N ALA A 19 11.25 9.71 -7.08
CA ALA A 19 11.81 8.59 -7.83
C ALA A 19 12.37 9.04 -9.19
N LEU A 20 11.64 9.87 -9.93
CA LEU A 20 12.09 10.44 -11.20
C LEU A 20 13.33 11.33 -11.01
N ALA A 21 13.35 12.19 -9.97
CA ALA A 21 14.52 13.01 -9.66
C ALA A 21 15.75 12.17 -9.34
N GLN A 22 15.58 11.05 -8.66
CA GLN A 22 16.67 10.12 -8.37
C GLN A 22 17.20 9.46 -9.65
N MET A 23 16.33 8.98 -10.52
CA MET A 23 16.71 8.38 -11.82
C MET A 23 17.47 9.36 -12.70
N LEU A 24 16.92 10.58 -12.87
CA LEU A 24 17.57 11.62 -13.67
C LEU A 24 18.93 12.05 -13.10
N ARG A 25 19.13 11.93 -11.79
CA ARG A 25 20.41 12.15 -11.15
C ARG A 25 21.39 11.02 -11.42
N ASP A 26 20.96 9.78 -11.33
CA ASP A 26 21.80 8.60 -11.58
C ASP A 26 22.25 8.55 -13.06
N ASP A 27 21.41 9.02 -13.97
CA ASP A 27 21.72 9.20 -15.41
C ASP A 27 22.49 10.51 -15.70
N GLN A 28 22.90 11.29 -14.70
CA GLN A 28 23.60 12.59 -14.81
C GLN A 28 22.84 13.63 -15.66
N LEU A 29 21.54 13.45 -15.86
CA LEU A 29 20.68 14.37 -16.63
C LEU A 29 20.20 15.57 -15.81
N LEU A 30 20.32 15.54 -14.49
CA LEU A 30 20.15 16.71 -13.64
C LEU A 30 21.48 17.42 -13.49
N ALA A 31 21.50 18.71 -13.88
CA ALA A 31 22.68 19.55 -13.70
C ALA A 31 23.21 19.44 -12.26
N ASN A 32 24.51 19.29 -12.15
CA ASN A 32 25.25 19.09 -10.91
C ASN A 32 25.35 20.40 -10.10
N ASP A 33 24.26 21.17 -10.02
CA ASP A 33 24.19 22.35 -9.18
C ASP A 33 24.14 21.93 -7.70
N GLY A 34 25.32 21.65 -7.23
CA GLY A 34 25.64 21.67 -5.82
C GLY A 34 24.89 20.62 -4.99
N ALA A 35 25.67 19.67 -4.59
CA ALA A 35 25.62 19.09 -3.24
C ALA A 35 24.44 19.61 -2.43
N ASN A 36 23.47 18.75 -2.11
CA ASN A 36 22.43 18.94 -1.10
C ASN A 36 20.99 19.19 -1.58
N ALA A 37 20.54 18.60 -2.69
CA ALA A 37 19.11 18.49 -2.92
C ALA A 37 18.41 17.68 -1.80
N PHE A 38 19.12 16.73 -1.18
CA PHE A 38 18.68 16.02 0.02
C PHE A 38 19.79 16.08 1.09
N LYS A 39 19.65 17.01 2.03
CA LYS A 39 20.51 17.07 3.23
C LYS A 39 20.41 15.84 4.11
N ILE A 40 19.38 15.02 3.91
CA ILE A 40 19.11 13.81 4.71
C ILE A 40 19.36 12.60 3.84
N GLN A 41 20.36 11.79 4.22
CA GLN A 41 20.59 10.49 3.58
C GLN A 41 19.39 9.56 3.81
N PRO A 42 18.81 8.98 2.75
CA PRO A 42 17.69 8.07 2.89
C PRO A 42 18.11 6.81 3.65
N LYS A 43 17.43 6.51 4.76
CA LYS A 43 17.70 5.34 5.60
C LYS A 43 16.71 4.20 5.35
N ALA A 44 15.47 4.52 5.00
CA ALA A 44 14.44 3.53 4.75
C ALA A 44 14.62 2.87 3.38
N ARG A 45 14.73 1.55 3.36
CA ARG A 45 14.82 0.74 2.14
C ARG A 45 13.53 0.03 1.80
N ARG A 46 12.66 -0.16 2.79
CA ARG A 46 11.40 -0.87 2.72
C ARG A 46 10.30 -0.03 3.34
N VAL A 47 9.10 -0.15 2.80
CA VAL A 47 7.95 0.63 3.25
C VAL A 47 6.76 -0.29 3.42
N VAL A 48 6.03 -0.14 4.51
CA VAL A 48 4.68 -0.65 4.66
C VAL A 48 3.71 0.53 4.73
N GLN A 49 2.65 0.47 3.95
CA GLN A 49 1.57 1.43 4.01
C GLN A 49 0.33 0.76 4.57
N LEU A 50 -0.17 1.26 5.69
CA LEU A 50 -1.46 0.87 6.26
C LEU A 50 -2.49 1.86 5.74
N PHE A 51 -3.37 1.41 4.85
CA PHE A 51 -4.34 2.26 4.17
C PHE A 51 -5.76 1.95 4.67
N MET A 52 -6.39 2.95 5.26
CA MET A 52 -7.77 2.88 5.73
C MET A 52 -8.69 3.55 4.70
N SER A 53 -9.30 2.76 3.82
CA SER A 53 -10.10 3.27 2.68
C SER A 53 -11.39 3.96 3.12
N GLY A 54 -11.96 3.56 4.25
CA GLY A 54 -13.12 4.20 4.86
C GLY A 54 -12.80 5.56 5.51
N ALA A 55 -11.52 5.93 5.56
CA ALA A 55 -10.95 7.08 6.24
C ALA A 55 -11.15 7.08 7.76
N ALA A 56 -10.12 7.48 8.48
CA ALA A 56 -10.21 7.72 9.91
C ALA A 56 -10.54 9.20 10.17
N SER A 57 -11.37 9.47 11.16
CA SER A 57 -11.59 10.85 11.62
C SER A 57 -10.34 11.36 12.32
N GLN A 58 -9.51 12.14 11.64
CA GLN A 58 -8.27 12.66 12.22
C GLN A 58 -8.54 13.53 13.45
N CYS A 59 -9.64 14.29 13.45
CA CYS A 59 -10.03 15.15 14.57
C CYS A 59 -10.45 14.38 15.83
N ASP A 60 -10.75 13.08 15.66
CA ASP A 60 -11.11 12.20 16.78
C ASP A 60 -9.95 11.31 17.23
N LEU A 61 -8.87 11.19 16.46
CA LEU A 61 -7.79 10.24 16.74
C LEU A 61 -6.42 10.88 16.98
N TYR A 62 -5.99 11.79 16.10
CA TYR A 62 -4.59 12.25 16.04
C TYR A 62 -4.43 13.77 16.06
N ASP A 63 -5.44 14.51 15.65
CA ASP A 63 -5.38 15.95 15.45
C ASP A 63 -6.27 16.68 16.46
N TYR A 64 -5.74 16.88 17.68
CA TYR A 64 -6.47 17.54 18.78
C TYR A 64 -6.87 18.95 18.40
N LYS A 65 -8.18 19.22 18.43
CA LYS A 65 -8.79 20.52 18.13
C LYS A 65 -9.47 21.10 19.36
N PRO A 66 -8.80 21.93 20.17
CA PRO A 66 -9.40 22.55 21.36
C PRO A 66 -10.68 23.32 21.05
N ARG A 67 -10.79 23.87 19.83
CA ARG A 67 -11.98 24.60 19.40
C ARG A 67 -13.21 23.69 19.29
N LEU A 68 -13.05 22.45 18.85
CA LEU A 68 -14.17 21.48 18.81
C LEU A 68 -14.72 21.20 20.22
N VAL A 69 -13.85 21.17 21.23
CA VAL A 69 -14.27 21.00 22.64
C VAL A 69 -15.05 22.24 23.11
N LYS A 70 -14.54 23.45 22.83
CA LYS A 70 -15.16 24.74 23.21
C LYS A 70 -16.51 24.98 22.51
N ASP A 71 -16.64 24.52 21.27
CA ASP A 71 -17.81 24.78 20.42
C ASP A 71 -18.76 23.56 20.35
N HIS A 72 -18.55 22.55 21.18
CA HIS A 72 -19.42 21.38 21.25
C HIS A 72 -20.88 21.77 21.47
N GLY A 73 -21.77 21.22 20.64
CA GLY A 73 -23.21 21.48 20.69
C GLY A 73 -23.67 22.79 20.04
N LYS A 74 -22.76 23.66 19.59
CA LYS A 74 -23.10 24.87 18.83
C LYS A 74 -23.39 24.54 17.37
N ALA A 75 -24.16 25.41 16.70
CA ALA A 75 -24.32 25.32 15.25
C ALA A 75 -22.95 25.40 14.55
N TRP A 76 -22.75 24.54 13.56
CA TRP A 76 -21.54 24.60 12.75
C TRP A 76 -21.62 25.77 11.77
N ASP A 77 -20.65 26.64 11.83
CA ASP A 77 -20.45 27.74 10.90
C ASP A 77 -18.99 27.73 10.42
N PRO A 78 -18.73 27.26 9.18
CA PRO A 78 -17.39 27.25 8.60
C PRO A 78 -16.89 28.64 8.19
N GLY A 79 -17.76 29.66 8.16
CA GLY A 79 -17.44 31.00 7.66
C GLY A 79 -17.32 31.09 6.13
N GLU A 80 -17.57 30.01 5.40
CA GLU A 80 -17.53 29.92 3.95
C GLU A 80 -18.55 28.88 3.45
N GLN A 81 -18.87 28.93 2.16
CA GLN A 81 -19.74 27.92 1.55
C GLN A 81 -18.98 26.61 1.34
N VAL A 82 -19.42 25.55 1.99
CA VAL A 82 -18.82 24.21 1.89
C VAL A 82 -19.78 23.30 1.15
N GLU A 83 -19.26 22.55 0.17
CA GLU A 83 -20.01 21.48 -0.46
C GLU A 83 -20.20 20.32 0.51
N LEU A 84 -21.44 19.97 0.77
CA LEU A 84 -21.83 18.85 1.61
C LEU A 84 -22.36 17.72 0.73
N PHE A 85 -21.84 16.52 0.94
CA PHE A 85 -22.30 15.34 0.23
C PHE A 85 -23.44 14.67 1.00
N GLN A 86 -24.66 14.72 0.43
CA GLN A 86 -25.89 14.03 0.89
C GLN A 86 -26.36 14.33 2.33
N SER A 87 -25.84 15.32 3.01
CA SER A 87 -26.27 15.63 4.38
C SER A 87 -26.32 17.12 4.67
N SER A 88 -27.15 17.51 5.64
CA SER A 88 -27.09 18.84 6.23
C SER A 88 -26.13 18.84 7.43
N PRO A 89 -25.35 19.90 7.63
CA PRO A 89 -24.48 19.99 8.79
C PRO A 89 -25.32 20.03 10.08
N GLY A 90 -24.88 19.24 11.04
CA GLY A 90 -25.43 19.26 12.38
C GLY A 90 -24.74 20.31 13.28
N LYS A 91 -24.70 20.00 14.56
CA LYS A 91 -23.95 20.76 15.54
C LYS A 91 -22.50 20.30 15.57
N THR A 92 -21.59 21.17 15.95
CA THR A 92 -20.20 20.83 16.22
C THR A 92 -20.10 19.78 17.33
N MET A 93 -19.30 18.76 17.12
CA MET A 93 -19.10 17.67 18.07
C MET A 93 -17.62 17.58 18.47
N ALA A 94 -17.37 17.57 19.78
CA ALA A 94 -16.06 17.20 20.29
C ALA A 94 -15.87 15.67 20.21
N ALA A 95 -14.64 15.22 20.10
CA ALA A 95 -14.32 13.80 20.19
C ALA A 95 -14.88 13.22 21.51
N PRO A 96 -15.60 12.09 21.49
CA PRO A 96 -16.19 11.50 22.70
C PRO A 96 -15.14 10.87 23.64
N TRP A 97 -13.92 10.71 23.18
CA TRP A 97 -12.81 10.13 23.93
C TRP A 97 -11.91 11.21 24.53
N LYS A 98 -11.15 10.83 25.55
CA LYS A 98 -10.21 11.74 26.22
C LYS A 98 -8.92 11.85 25.44
N TRP A 99 -8.34 13.03 25.47
CA TRP A 99 -7.06 13.35 24.85
C TRP A 99 -5.96 13.39 25.90
N LYS A 100 -4.80 12.85 25.53
CA LYS A 100 -3.59 12.86 26.35
C LYS A 100 -2.36 13.11 25.48
N GLN A 101 -1.36 13.75 26.06
CA GLN A 101 -0.04 13.88 25.43
C GLN A 101 0.82 12.66 25.75
N TYR A 102 1.56 12.22 24.73
CA TYR A 102 2.44 11.05 24.80
C TYR A 102 3.84 11.37 24.30
N GLY A 103 4.84 10.63 24.86
CA GLY A 103 6.25 10.77 24.54
C GLY A 103 6.84 12.09 25.01
N GLU A 104 8.13 12.25 24.81
CA GLU A 104 8.87 13.51 25.07
C GLU A 104 8.45 14.60 24.07
N SER A 105 8.03 14.20 22.87
CA SER A 105 7.53 15.08 21.81
C SER A 105 6.16 15.69 22.10
N GLY A 106 5.45 15.23 23.16
CA GLY A 106 4.16 15.76 23.59
C GLY A 106 3.03 15.62 22.56
N LYS A 107 3.05 14.57 21.73
CA LYS A 107 2.03 14.36 20.70
C LYS A 107 0.68 13.99 21.29
N TRP A 108 -0.38 14.64 20.79
CA TRP A 108 -1.73 14.36 21.22
C TRP A 108 -2.27 13.11 20.53
N LEU A 109 -2.75 12.17 21.35
CA LEU A 109 -3.52 11.00 20.92
C LEU A 109 -4.73 10.85 21.84
N ASN A 110 -5.81 10.31 21.33
CA ASN A 110 -6.95 9.98 22.15
C ASN A 110 -6.90 8.54 22.69
N ASP A 111 -7.85 8.19 23.58
CA ASP A 111 -7.88 6.88 24.22
C ASP A 111 -8.11 5.72 23.24
N CYS A 112 -8.76 5.95 22.09
CA CYS A 112 -8.95 4.91 21.06
C CYS A 112 -7.63 4.41 20.49
N VAL A 113 -6.62 5.27 20.42
CA VAL A 113 -5.31 4.97 19.83
C VAL A 113 -4.19 5.01 20.88
N ALA A 114 -4.55 4.96 22.16
CA ALA A 114 -3.61 5.01 23.28
C ALA A 114 -2.44 4.04 23.21
N PRO A 115 -2.59 2.80 22.70
CA PRO A 115 -1.46 1.87 22.52
C PRO A 115 -0.35 2.42 21.63
N LEU A 116 -0.66 3.30 20.65
CA LEU A 116 0.32 3.96 19.81
C LEU A 116 1.17 4.97 20.57
N GLY A 117 0.71 5.42 21.74
CA GLY A 117 1.41 6.38 22.58
C GLY A 117 2.81 5.95 23.00
N ALA A 118 3.05 4.63 23.16
CA ALA A 118 4.38 4.08 23.42
C ALA A 118 5.38 4.32 22.27
N HIS A 119 4.89 4.68 21.09
CA HIS A 119 5.69 4.93 19.89
C HIS A 119 5.62 6.40 19.43
N ALA A 120 5.00 7.29 20.21
CA ALA A 120 4.74 8.67 19.82
C ALA A 120 6.00 9.41 19.32
N ASP A 121 7.15 9.21 19.97
CA ASP A 121 8.42 9.86 19.60
C ASP A 121 9.03 9.32 18.29
N LYS A 122 8.54 8.18 17.81
CA LYS A 122 8.92 7.58 16.52
C LYS A 122 7.99 7.97 15.37
N MET A 123 6.92 8.73 15.67
CA MET A 123 5.89 9.09 14.69
C MET A 123 6.06 10.53 14.23
N ALA A 124 5.78 10.79 12.96
CA ALA A 124 5.61 12.12 12.40
C ALA A 124 4.15 12.29 11.96
N PHE A 125 3.51 13.39 12.40
CA PHE A 125 2.15 13.72 12.00
C PHE A 125 2.14 14.89 11.01
N VAL A 126 1.36 14.74 9.92
CA VAL A 126 1.14 15.80 8.95
C VAL A 126 -0.34 16.14 9.00
N HIS A 127 -0.71 17.15 9.80
CA HIS A 127 -2.09 17.50 10.11
C HIS A 127 -2.80 18.32 9.05
N ASN A 128 -2.05 18.97 8.14
CA ASN A 128 -2.60 19.92 7.16
C ASN A 128 -2.63 19.38 5.73
N MET A 129 -2.78 18.08 5.58
CA MET A 129 -2.98 17.46 4.27
C MET A 129 -4.34 17.84 3.70
N VAL A 130 -4.36 18.20 2.42
CA VAL A 130 -5.57 18.57 1.69
C VAL A 130 -5.72 17.69 0.45
N SER A 131 -6.93 17.24 0.18
CA SER A 131 -7.28 16.46 -1.01
C SER A 131 -8.25 17.25 -1.90
N LYS A 132 -8.31 16.84 -3.19
CA LYS A 132 -9.24 17.44 -4.18
C LYS A 132 -10.65 16.84 -4.12
N SER A 133 -10.87 15.82 -3.34
CA SER A 133 -12.15 15.12 -3.25
C SER A 133 -12.40 14.62 -1.84
N ASN A 134 -13.67 14.73 -1.41
CA ASN A 134 -14.22 14.18 -0.18
C ASN A 134 -15.04 12.90 -0.44
N VAL A 135 -15.08 12.41 -1.69
CA VAL A 135 -15.78 11.17 -2.08
C VAL A 135 -14.80 10.01 -2.08
N HIS A 136 -15.12 8.88 -1.46
CA HIS A 136 -14.23 7.75 -1.25
C HIS A 136 -13.50 7.28 -2.52
N GLY A 137 -14.21 7.08 -3.65
CA GLY A 137 -13.60 6.59 -4.89
C GLY A 137 -12.52 7.53 -5.45
N PRO A 138 -12.83 8.77 -5.82
CA PRO A 138 -11.83 9.74 -6.30
C PRO A 138 -10.75 10.05 -5.27
N ALA A 139 -11.10 10.11 -3.96
CA ALA A 139 -10.13 10.37 -2.90
C ALA A 139 -9.15 9.19 -2.73
N THR A 140 -9.62 7.96 -2.87
CA THR A 140 -8.77 6.76 -2.83
C THR A 140 -7.79 6.75 -4.01
N PHE A 141 -8.23 7.09 -5.23
CA PHE A 141 -7.32 7.29 -6.35
C PHE A 141 -6.30 8.38 -6.09
N MET A 142 -6.75 9.54 -5.59
CA MET A 142 -5.86 10.66 -5.27
C MET A 142 -4.77 10.25 -4.29
N GLN A 143 -5.12 9.50 -3.26
CA GLN A 143 -4.17 9.00 -2.26
C GLN A 143 -3.22 7.94 -2.83
N ALA A 144 -3.72 7.06 -3.70
CA ALA A 144 -2.95 5.96 -4.26
C ALA A 144 -2.05 6.38 -5.44
N THR A 145 -2.48 7.35 -6.26
CA THR A 145 -1.85 7.69 -7.55
C THR A 145 -1.47 9.16 -7.70
N GLY A 146 -2.03 10.06 -6.86
CA GLY A 146 -1.94 11.52 -7.01
C GLY A 146 -2.98 12.13 -7.96
N PHE A 147 -3.90 11.33 -8.51
CA PHE A 147 -4.95 11.77 -9.43
C PHE A 147 -6.30 11.25 -8.98
N VAL A 148 -7.37 11.97 -9.29
CA VAL A 148 -8.75 11.60 -8.96
C VAL A 148 -9.39 10.64 -9.97
N LEU A 149 -8.68 10.30 -11.04
CA LEU A 149 -9.13 9.44 -12.14
C LEU A 149 -8.22 8.21 -12.28
N PRO A 150 -8.73 7.09 -12.82
CA PRO A 150 -7.94 5.90 -13.09
C PRO A 150 -6.94 6.08 -14.25
N GLY A 151 -6.00 5.15 -14.40
CA GLY A 151 -5.06 5.09 -15.52
C GLY A 151 -3.65 5.58 -15.18
N PHE A 152 -3.44 6.10 -13.97
CA PHE A 152 -2.14 6.54 -13.50
C PHE A 152 -1.46 5.48 -12.63
N PRO A 153 -0.11 5.40 -12.65
CA PRO A 153 0.61 4.47 -11.81
C PRO A 153 0.42 4.79 -10.33
N SER A 154 0.25 3.75 -9.54
CA SER A 154 0.19 3.87 -8.09
C SER A 154 1.56 4.19 -7.49
N MET A 155 1.57 4.66 -6.25
CA MET A 155 2.79 4.93 -5.48
C MET A 155 3.74 3.71 -5.48
N GLY A 156 3.21 2.50 -5.25
CA GLY A 156 4.00 1.29 -5.23
C GLY A 156 4.57 0.93 -6.61
N ALA A 157 3.83 1.19 -7.69
CA ALA A 157 4.31 1.02 -9.05
C ALA A 157 5.48 1.96 -9.37
N TRP A 158 5.39 3.23 -8.96
CA TRP A 158 6.50 4.20 -9.08
C TRP A 158 7.73 3.80 -8.26
N ILE A 159 7.54 3.31 -7.03
CA ILE A 159 8.63 2.82 -6.18
C ILE A 159 9.30 1.60 -6.85
N SER A 160 8.50 0.68 -7.39
CA SER A 160 9.02 -0.48 -8.12
C SER A 160 9.82 -0.06 -9.36
N TYR A 161 9.30 0.86 -10.15
CA TYR A 161 9.94 1.36 -11.37
C TYR A 161 11.23 2.13 -11.06
N GLY A 162 11.18 3.09 -10.12
CA GLY A 162 12.29 4.00 -9.86
C GLY A 162 13.42 3.43 -9.00
N LEU A 163 13.11 2.49 -8.09
CA LEU A 163 14.07 1.95 -7.13
C LEU A 163 14.42 0.48 -7.36
N GLY A 164 13.74 -0.19 -8.27
CA GLY A 164 13.99 -1.58 -8.61
C GLY A 164 13.74 -2.57 -7.47
N ARG A 165 14.33 -3.75 -7.60
CA ARG A 165 14.16 -4.89 -6.70
C ARG A 165 15.22 -4.92 -5.60
N LEU A 166 14.88 -5.51 -4.45
CA LEU A 166 15.82 -5.90 -3.40
C LEU A 166 16.09 -7.40 -3.39
N THR A 167 15.24 -8.18 -4.06
CA THR A 167 15.34 -9.63 -4.24
C THR A 167 14.78 -9.99 -5.61
N ASP A 168 15.23 -11.10 -6.17
CA ASP A 168 14.71 -11.68 -7.41
C ASP A 168 13.62 -12.72 -7.18
N GLU A 169 13.30 -13.05 -5.92
CA GLU A 169 12.40 -14.13 -5.54
C GLU A 169 10.96 -13.64 -5.26
N LEU A 170 10.82 -12.36 -4.89
CA LEU A 170 9.53 -11.77 -4.53
C LEU A 170 9.27 -10.48 -5.30
N PRO A 171 7.99 -10.14 -5.54
CA PRO A 171 7.62 -8.88 -6.14
C PRO A 171 8.10 -7.68 -5.32
N THR A 172 8.49 -6.62 -6.02
CA THR A 172 8.89 -5.35 -5.39
C THR A 172 7.71 -4.69 -4.67
N PHE A 173 6.51 -4.82 -5.25
CA PHE A 173 5.28 -4.23 -4.75
C PHE A 173 4.22 -5.30 -4.52
N VAL A 174 3.74 -5.42 -3.28
CA VAL A 174 2.70 -6.37 -2.87
C VAL A 174 1.54 -5.63 -2.22
N VAL A 175 0.33 -6.06 -2.50
CA VAL A 175 -0.91 -5.57 -1.90
C VAL A 175 -1.61 -6.69 -1.14
N LEU A 176 -1.99 -6.40 0.10
CA LEU A 176 -2.77 -7.25 0.97
C LEU A 176 -4.14 -6.58 1.18
N PRO A 177 -5.18 -6.97 0.42
CA PRO A 177 -6.50 -6.35 0.53
C PRO A 177 -7.22 -6.76 1.82
N ASP A 178 -8.28 -6.04 2.12
CA ASP A 178 -9.23 -6.43 3.16
C ASP A 178 -9.87 -7.79 2.79
N PRO A 179 -9.98 -8.74 3.71
CA PRO A 179 -10.57 -10.05 3.42
C PRO A 179 -12.05 -9.99 3.03
N ARG A 180 -12.76 -8.95 3.44
CA ARG A 180 -14.19 -8.75 3.11
C ARG A 180 -14.43 -8.32 1.67
N GLY A 181 -13.44 -7.69 1.04
CA GLY A 181 -13.58 -7.20 -0.32
C GLY A 181 -12.52 -6.17 -0.69
N PHE A 182 -12.82 -5.38 -1.70
CA PHE A 182 -11.95 -4.30 -2.14
C PHE A 182 -12.46 -2.95 -1.67
N ALA A 183 -11.53 -2.05 -1.41
CA ALA A 183 -11.81 -0.63 -1.31
C ALA A 183 -12.40 -0.08 -2.61
N PRO A 184 -13.04 1.09 -2.60
CA PRO A 184 -13.54 1.74 -3.81
C PRO A 184 -12.50 1.71 -4.93
N ASN A 185 -12.93 1.43 -6.16
CA ASN A 185 -12.11 1.26 -7.37
C ASN A 185 -11.32 -0.05 -7.46
N GLY A 186 -11.25 -0.86 -6.42
CA GLY A 186 -10.60 -2.18 -6.43
C GLY A 186 -9.15 -2.15 -6.92
N PRO A 187 -8.75 -3.14 -7.75
CA PRO A 187 -7.36 -3.27 -8.22
C PRO A 187 -6.81 -2.09 -9.01
N LYS A 188 -7.65 -1.17 -9.49
CA LYS A 188 -7.19 0.04 -10.17
C LYS A 188 -6.37 0.97 -9.26
N ASN A 189 -6.55 0.87 -7.93
CA ASN A 189 -5.80 1.66 -6.96
C ASN A 189 -4.30 1.31 -6.89
N TRP A 190 -3.93 0.11 -7.31
CA TRP A 190 -2.53 -0.37 -7.29
C TRP A 190 -2.04 -0.82 -8.66
N SER A 191 -2.61 -0.20 -9.68
CA SER A 191 -2.26 -0.43 -11.07
C SER A 191 -0.88 0.15 -11.40
N ALA A 192 -0.19 -0.48 -12.38
CA ALA A 192 1.00 0.08 -13.00
C ALA A 192 0.66 1.27 -13.91
N GLY A 193 -0.62 1.48 -14.28
CA GLY A 193 -1.03 2.54 -15.18
C GLY A 193 -0.34 2.44 -16.54
N PHE A 194 0.40 3.48 -16.90
CA PHE A 194 1.18 3.51 -18.13
C PHE A 194 2.61 2.95 -18.00
N LEU A 195 3.03 2.57 -16.78
CA LEU A 195 4.32 1.88 -16.58
C LEU A 195 4.25 0.41 -17.06
N PRO A 196 5.39 -0.24 -17.31
CA PRO A 196 5.44 -1.66 -17.65
C PRO A 196 4.70 -2.54 -16.64
N ALA A 197 4.06 -3.61 -17.13
CA ALA A 197 3.21 -4.47 -16.31
C ALA A 197 3.95 -5.17 -15.15
N GLU A 198 5.25 -5.34 -15.23
CA GLU A 198 6.09 -5.90 -14.15
C GLU A 198 6.09 -5.06 -12.87
N HIS A 199 5.67 -3.79 -12.94
CA HIS A 199 5.53 -2.90 -11.79
C HIS A 199 4.13 -2.91 -11.19
N GLN A 200 3.21 -3.70 -11.77
CA GLN A 200 1.89 -3.97 -11.19
C GLN A 200 2.03 -4.64 -9.83
N ALA A 201 1.18 -4.26 -8.87
CA ALA A 201 1.16 -4.95 -7.58
C ALA A 201 0.83 -6.44 -7.73
N ALA A 202 1.58 -7.28 -7.05
CA ALA A 202 1.15 -8.64 -6.79
C ALA A 202 0.16 -8.64 -5.61
N MET A 203 -1.03 -9.16 -5.83
CA MET A 203 -2.05 -9.25 -4.79
C MET A 203 -1.97 -10.57 -4.06
N ILE A 204 -1.87 -10.51 -2.73
CA ILE A 204 -1.87 -11.68 -1.84
C ILE A 204 -3.02 -11.52 -0.84
N ARG A 205 -3.82 -12.56 -0.67
CA ARG A 205 -4.94 -12.65 0.27
C ARG A 205 -4.64 -13.66 1.36
N PRO A 206 -3.88 -13.33 2.42
CA PRO A 206 -3.42 -14.30 3.42
C PRO A 206 -4.56 -15.06 4.13
N ASN A 207 -5.76 -14.50 4.12
CA ASN A 207 -6.93 -15.06 4.77
C ASN A 207 -7.79 -15.94 3.83
N ALA A 208 -7.44 -16.05 2.54
CA ALA A 208 -8.17 -16.86 1.58
C ALA A 208 -7.61 -18.29 1.52
N LYS A 209 -8.45 -19.26 1.15
CA LYS A 209 -8.03 -20.64 0.91
C LYS A 209 -6.91 -20.73 -0.14
N ASN A 210 -6.99 -19.88 -1.18
CA ASN A 210 -5.95 -19.70 -2.19
C ASN A 210 -5.42 -18.27 -2.07
N PRO A 211 -4.38 -18.03 -1.28
CA PRO A 211 -3.88 -16.69 -1.01
C PRO A 211 -3.39 -15.92 -2.24
N ILE A 212 -2.88 -16.63 -3.24
CA ILE A 212 -2.45 -16.09 -4.53
C ILE A 212 -3.24 -16.82 -5.60
N ALA A 213 -3.99 -16.07 -6.39
CA ALA A 213 -4.78 -16.64 -7.49
C ALA A 213 -3.85 -17.27 -8.53
N ASP A 214 -4.25 -18.42 -9.04
CA ASP A 214 -3.57 -19.13 -10.14
C ASP A 214 -2.06 -19.38 -9.90
N LEU A 215 -1.65 -19.48 -8.63
CA LEU A 215 -0.25 -19.76 -8.28
C LEU A 215 0.19 -21.14 -8.77
N PHE A 216 -0.71 -22.10 -8.76
CA PHE A 216 -0.48 -23.47 -9.24
C PHE A 216 -1.53 -23.87 -10.28
N PRO A 217 -1.19 -24.79 -11.21
CA PRO A 217 -2.17 -25.33 -12.14
C PRO A 217 -3.37 -25.94 -11.42
N PRO A 218 -4.59 -25.79 -11.98
CA PRO A 218 -5.79 -26.41 -11.39
C PRO A 218 -5.65 -27.94 -11.27
N GLU A 219 -6.35 -28.53 -10.28
CA GLU A 219 -6.46 -29.98 -10.19
C GLU A 219 -7.07 -30.55 -11.49
N GLY A 220 -6.48 -31.61 -12.02
CA GLY A 220 -6.88 -32.21 -13.30
C GLY A 220 -6.26 -31.58 -14.54
N SER A 221 -5.42 -30.56 -14.40
CA SER A 221 -4.60 -30.03 -15.49
C SER A 221 -3.68 -31.10 -16.05
N PHE A 222 -3.42 -31.07 -17.37
CA PHE A 222 -2.42 -31.93 -18.02
C PHE A 222 -0.99 -31.58 -17.59
N VAL A 223 -0.74 -30.33 -17.15
CA VAL A 223 0.53 -29.93 -16.54
C VAL A 223 0.47 -30.31 -15.07
N LYS A 224 1.26 -31.28 -14.68
CA LYS A 224 1.40 -31.68 -13.28
C LYS A 224 2.43 -30.81 -12.58
N ARG A 225 2.24 -30.56 -11.29
CA ARG A 225 3.20 -29.80 -10.46
C ARG A 225 4.63 -30.37 -10.55
N SER A 226 4.78 -31.67 -10.72
CA SER A 226 6.08 -32.32 -10.87
C SER A 226 6.80 -32.02 -12.19
N SER A 227 6.06 -31.73 -13.28
CA SER A 227 6.61 -31.38 -14.60
C SER A 227 6.63 -29.87 -14.87
N GLU A 228 6.13 -29.07 -13.95
CA GLU A 228 6.04 -27.61 -14.10
C GLU A 228 7.41 -26.94 -14.28
N PRO A 229 8.49 -27.29 -13.56
CA PRO A 229 9.81 -26.71 -13.77
C PRO A 229 10.35 -26.93 -15.19
N GLU A 230 10.11 -28.10 -15.78
CA GLU A 230 10.53 -28.42 -17.15
C GLU A 230 9.74 -27.60 -18.18
N VAL A 231 8.44 -27.46 -17.96
CA VAL A 231 7.56 -26.63 -18.80
C VAL A 231 7.96 -25.16 -18.73
N LEU A 232 8.24 -24.63 -17.54
CA LEU A 232 8.70 -23.26 -17.33
C LEU A 232 10.04 -23.01 -18.02
N ALA A 233 11.00 -23.94 -17.91
CA ALA A 233 12.29 -23.83 -18.61
C ALA A 233 12.13 -23.83 -20.13
N ALA A 234 11.24 -24.66 -20.67
CA ALA A 234 10.94 -24.70 -22.10
C ALA A 234 10.27 -23.39 -22.57
N LEU A 235 9.32 -22.87 -21.79
CA LEU A 235 8.68 -21.58 -22.06
C LEU A 235 9.67 -20.42 -22.03
N GLN A 236 10.58 -20.40 -21.06
CA GLN A 236 11.63 -19.38 -20.98
C GLN A 236 12.47 -19.36 -22.24
N LYS A 237 12.93 -20.51 -22.71
CA LYS A 237 13.71 -20.63 -23.95
C LYS A 237 12.94 -20.14 -25.18
N LEU A 238 11.64 -20.46 -25.28
CA LEU A 238 10.77 -19.96 -26.34
C LEU A 238 10.58 -18.44 -26.26
N ASN A 239 10.42 -17.91 -25.07
CA ASN A 239 10.28 -16.48 -24.82
C ASN A 239 11.56 -15.71 -25.21
N GLU A 240 12.74 -16.23 -24.86
CA GLU A 240 14.04 -15.66 -25.27
C GLU A 240 14.20 -15.62 -26.80
N GLN A 241 13.85 -16.70 -27.48
CA GLN A 241 13.86 -16.75 -28.93
C GLN A 241 12.87 -15.76 -29.56
N HIS A 242 11.68 -15.67 -28.99
CA HIS A 242 10.66 -14.75 -29.47
C HIS A 242 11.07 -13.29 -29.28
N LEU A 243 11.65 -12.95 -28.12
CA LEU A 243 12.17 -11.62 -27.83
C LEU A 243 13.32 -11.22 -28.72
N ALA A 244 14.24 -12.16 -29.02
CA ALA A 244 15.37 -11.93 -29.93
C ALA A 244 14.93 -11.54 -31.36
N THR A 245 13.75 -11.97 -31.80
CA THR A 245 13.17 -11.59 -33.10
C THR A 245 12.45 -10.24 -33.09
N ARG A 246 12.29 -9.61 -31.92
CA ARG A 246 11.54 -8.36 -31.71
C ARG A 246 12.31 -7.38 -30.82
N PRO A 247 13.47 -6.91 -31.26
CA PRO A 247 14.26 -5.97 -30.45
C PRO A 247 13.49 -4.68 -30.24
N GLY A 248 13.44 -4.21 -28.98
CA GLY A 248 12.74 -2.99 -28.57
C GLY A 248 11.24 -3.16 -28.29
N ASP A 249 10.72 -4.39 -28.23
CA ASP A 249 9.35 -4.65 -27.78
C ASP A 249 9.30 -4.73 -26.22
N ASP A 250 9.30 -3.57 -25.59
CA ASP A 250 9.27 -3.44 -24.12
C ASP A 250 8.03 -4.08 -23.50
N ARG A 251 6.92 -4.17 -24.23
CA ARG A 251 5.68 -4.80 -23.71
C ARG A 251 5.82 -6.32 -23.65
N LEU A 252 6.48 -6.92 -24.65
CA LEU A 252 6.76 -8.34 -24.64
C LEU A 252 7.74 -8.69 -23.53
N ASP A 253 8.81 -7.92 -23.37
CA ASP A 253 9.79 -8.11 -22.29
C ASP A 253 9.14 -8.00 -20.91
N ALA A 254 8.34 -6.97 -20.66
CA ALA A 254 7.61 -6.82 -19.40
C ALA A 254 6.67 -7.99 -19.10
N ARG A 255 6.01 -8.54 -20.15
CA ARG A 255 5.14 -9.70 -20.01
C ARG A 255 5.93 -10.96 -19.62
N ILE A 256 7.05 -11.20 -20.28
CA ILE A 256 7.94 -12.32 -19.96
C ILE A 256 8.42 -12.24 -18.52
N ARG A 257 8.91 -11.10 -18.08
CA ARG A 257 9.35 -10.87 -16.70
C ARG A 257 8.23 -11.09 -15.68
N SER A 258 6.98 -10.74 -16.02
CA SER A 258 5.84 -10.99 -15.15
C SER A 258 5.59 -12.49 -14.94
N TYR A 259 5.71 -13.31 -15.98
CA TYR A 259 5.58 -14.77 -15.87
C TYR A 259 6.75 -15.40 -15.11
N GLU A 260 7.98 -14.94 -15.33
CA GLU A 260 9.15 -15.40 -14.60
C GLU A 260 9.03 -15.10 -13.10
N MET A 261 8.50 -13.92 -12.74
CA MET A 261 8.23 -13.57 -11.36
C MET A 261 7.16 -14.48 -10.75
N ALA A 262 6.08 -14.77 -11.48
CA ALA A 262 5.05 -15.69 -11.00
C ALA A 262 5.63 -17.10 -10.73
N ALA A 263 6.50 -17.60 -11.59
CA ALA A 263 7.17 -18.88 -11.40
C ALA A 263 8.09 -18.89 -10.15
N LYS A 264 8.84 -17.82 -9.91
CA LYS A 264 9.65 -17.67 -8.68
C LYS A 264 8.78 -17.61 -7.42
N MET A 265 7.63 -16.92 -7.50
CA MET A 265 6.68 -16.83 -6.39
C MET A 265 6.11 -18.20 -5.99
N GLN A 266 5.95 -19.15 -6.91
CA GLN A 266 5.50 -20.50 -6.60
C GLN A 266 6.42 -21.21 -5.60
N LEU A 267 7.71 -20.91 -5.63
CA LEU A 267 8.71 -21.50 -4.74
C LEU A 267 8.76 -20.78 -3.38
N THR A 268 8.64 -19.46 -3.38
CA THR A 268 8.93 -18.63 -2.19
C THR A 268 7.68 -18.22 -1.42
N ALA A 269 6.55 -18.02 -2.10
CA ALA A 269 5.33 -17.55 -1.45
C ALA A 269 4.75 -18.51 -0.41
N PRO A 270 4.77 -19.85 -0.57
CA PRO A 270 4.30 -20.75 0.46
C PRO A 270 5.00 -20.56 1.80
N ASP A 271 6.31 -20.39 1.80
CA ASP A 271 7.11 -20.18 3.02
C ASP A 271 6.79 -18.83 3.68
N VAL A 272 6.49 -17.81 2.89
CA VAL A 272 6.09 -16.49 3.42
C VAL A 272 4.74 -16.57 4.11
N LEU A 273 3.82 -17.34 3.56
CA LEU A 273 2.43 -17.46 3.99
C LEU A 273 2.23 -18.47 5.12
N ASP A 274 3.17 -19.41 5.29
CA ASP A 274 3.13 -20.37 6.39
C ASP A 274 3.53 -19.71 7.71
N LEU A 275 2.54 -19.44 8.55
CA LEU A 275 2.71 -18.84 9.87
C LEU A 275 2.90 -19.88 10.98
N SER A 276 2.88 -21.20 10.68
CA SER A 276 3.00 -22.27 11.67
C SER A 276 4.33 -22.26 12.41
N GLN A 277 5.36 -21.68 11.81
CA GLN A 277 6.71 -21.56 12.37
C GLN A 277 6.91 -20.29 13.22
N GLU A 278 5.91 -19.40 13.27
CA GLU A 278 6.02 -18.19 14.09
C GLU A 278 5.90 -18.52 15.58
N PRO A 279 6.77 -17.97 16.44
CA PRO A 279 6.68 -18.17 17.88
C PRO A 279 5.35 -17.67 18.43
N ALA A 280 4.79 -18.36 19.44
CA ALA A 280 3.50 -18.03 20.03
C ALA A 280 3.40 -16.57 20.53
N HIS A 281 4.49 -16.01 21.08
CA HIS A 281 4.50 -14.61 21.51
C HIS A 281 4.39 -13.62 20.33
N ILE A 282 4.90 -13.98 19.17
CA ILE A 282 4.76 -13.18 17.94
C ILE A 282 3.32 -13.26 17.45
N LEU A 283 2.73 -14.45 17.37
CA LEU A 283 1.32 -14.59 16.99
C LEU A 283 0.43 -13.75 17.91
N LYS A 284 0.63 -13.84 19.21
CA LYS A 284 -0.12 -13.03 20.19
C LYS A 284 0.08 -11.52 20.00
N MET A 285 1.30 -11.07 19.67
CA MET A 285 1.61 -9.65 19.41
C MET A 285 0.82 -9.10 18.21
N TYR A 286 0.56 -9.95 17.19
CA TYR A 286 -0.27 -9.61 16.04
C TYR A 286 -1.76 -9.93 16.24
N GLY A 287 -2.19 -10.27 17.46
CA GLY A 287 -3.59 -10.60 17.77
C GLY A 287 -4.07 -11.93 17.22
N LEU A 288 -3.15 -12.85 16.89
CA LEU A 288 -3.46 -14.17 16.36
C LEU A 288 -3.42 -15.19 17.50
N GLU A 289 -4.57 -15.76 17.86
CA GLU A 289 -4.66 -16.85 18.84
C GLU A 289 -4.34 -18.19 18.19
N SER A 290 -4.59 -18.31 16.88
CA SER A 290 -4.35 -19.49 16.07
C SER A 290 -3.92 -19.06 14.66
N THR A 291 -3.23 -19.94 13.95
CA THR A 291 -2.87 -19.74 12.54
C THR A 291 -4.03 -20.01 11.60
N ASP A 292 -5.02 -20.78 12.06
CA ASP A 292 -6.21 -21.15 11.29
C ASP A 292 -7.35 -20.18 11.58
N ILE A 293 -7.57 -19.27 10.65
CA ILE A 293 -8.66 -18.30 10.72
C ILE A 293 -9.58 -18.55 9.55
N GLU A 294 -10.81 -18.94 9.85
CA GLU A 294 -11.87 -19.08 8.85
C GLU A 294 -12.50 -17.72 8.57
N VAL A 295 -12.45 -17.27 7.32
CA VAL A 295 -13.13 -16.04 6.90
C VAL A 295 -14.62 -16.31 6.79
N LYS A 296 -15.41 -15.61 7.59
CA LYS A 296 -16.89 -15.66 7.57
C LYS A 296 -17.44 -14.41 6.89
N ASN A 297 -18.62 -14.52 6.33
CA ASN A 297 -19.30 -13.38 5.71
C ASN A 297 -19.67 -12.30 6.73
N GLU A 298 -20.04 -12.72 7.94
CA GLU A 298 -20.28 -11.81 9.07
C GLU A 298 -19.10 -11.95 10.03
N ILE A 299 -18.29 -10.93 10.14
CA ILE A 299 -17.12 -10.89 11.04
C ILE A 299 -17.39 -9.94 12.21
N ASN A 300 -17.07 -10.40 13.41
CA ASN A 300 -17.06 -9.55 14.59
C ASN A 300 -15.71 -8.79 14.71
N GLU A 301 -15.65 -7.85 15.64
CA GLU A 301 -14.47 -7.02 15.88
C GLU A 301 -13.18 -7.83 16.13
N GLN A 302 -13.28 -8.95 16.85
CA GLN A 302 -12.14 -9.83 17.13
C GLN A 302 -11.61 -10.48 15.85
N GLN A 303 -12.50 -10.98 14.99
CA GLN A 303 -12.12 -11.59 13.71
C GLN A 303 -11.51 -10.54 12.78
N GLU A 304 -12.04 -9.33 12.76
CA GLU A 304 -11.50 -8.23 11.98
C GLU A 304 -10.06 -7.90 12.42
N ALA A 305 -9.82 -7.81 13.72
CA ALA A 305 -8.49 -7.61 14.28
C ALA A 305 -7.52 -8.73 13.91
N GLN A 306 -7.98 -10.00 13.93
CA GLN A 306 -7.17 -11.15 13.55
C GLN A 306 -6.82 -11.14 12.06
N TYR A 307 -7.78 -10.82 11.18
CA TYR A 307 -7.51 -10.72 9.73
C TYR A 307 -6.49 -9.64 9.41
N PHE A 308 -6.65 -8.48 10.04
CA PHE A 308 -5.71 -7.38 9.87
C PHE A 308 -4.33 -7.72 10.45
N GLY A 309 -4.29 -8.34 11.63
CA GLY A 309 -3.06 -8.81 12.26
C GLY A 309 -2.32 -9.83 11.39
N ARG A 310 -3.05 -10.77 10.75
CA ARG A 310 -2.46 -11.71 9.79
C ARG A 310 -1.85 -11.01 8.59
N ASN A 311 -2.56 -10.04 8.00
CA ASN A 311 -2.02 -9.24 6.92
C ASN A 311 -0.74 -8.49 7.35
N CYS A 312 -0.73 -7.91 8.56
CA CYS A 312 0.45 -7.24 9.12
C CYS A 312 1.64 -8.19 9.31
N LEU A 313 1.39 -9.41 9.82
CA LEU A 313 2.44 -10.41 10.03
C LEU A 313 3.02 -10.89 8.69
N VAL A 314 2.17 -11.18 7.71
CA VAL A 314 2.61 -11.54 6.34
C VAL A 314 3.38 -10.38 5.70
N ALA A 315 2.93 -9.14 5.86
CA ALA A 315 3.66 -7.97 5.37
C ALA A 315 5.07 -7.87 5.95
N ARG A 316 5.24 -8.09 7.26
CA ARG A 316 6.55 -8.15 7.91
C ARG A 316 7.43 -9.20 7.23
N ARG A 317 6.93 -10.42 7.06
CA ARG A 317 7.68 -11.53 6.45
C ARG A 317 8.08 -11.25 5.00
N LEU A 318 7.21 -10.61 4.23
CA LEU A 318 7.51 -10.14 2.87
C LEU A 318 8.65 -9.12 2.88
N LEU A 319 8.57 -8.11 3.76
CA LEU A 319 9.60 -7.08 3.89
C LEU A 319 10.95 -7.68 4.32
N GLU A 320 10.96 -8.61 5.29
CA GLU A 320 12.17 -9.29 5.75
C GLU A 320 12.86 -10.06 4.62
N ARG A 321 12.09 -10.64 3.69
CA ARG A 321 12.58 -11.38 2.51
C ARG A 321 12.86 -10.51 1.28
N GLY A 322 12.73 -9.20 1.39
CA GLY A 322 13.18 -8.28 0.34
C GLY A 322 12.09 -7.65 -0.53
N THR A 323 10.82 -7.86 -0.25
CA THR A 323 9.78 -7.00 -0.84
C THR A 323 10.03 -5.57 -0.41
N ARG A 324 10.00 -4.62 -1.34
CA ARG A 324 10.35 -3.22 -1.05
C ARG A 324 9.17 -2.43 -0.51
N PHE A 325 7.99 -2.65 -1.07
CA PHE A 325 6.78 -1.92 -0.73
C PHE A 325 5.60 -2.87 -0.53
N VAL A 326 5.00 -2.85 0.66
CA VAL A 326 3.80 -3.60 0.97
C VAL A 326 2.70 -2.64 1.36
N GLN A 327 1.54 -2.79 0.75
CA GLN A 327 0.35 -2.01 1.03
C GLN A 327 -0.72 -2.90 1.63
N ILE A 328 -1.16 -2.58 2.85
CA ILE A 328 -2.23 -3.29 3.55
C ILE A 328 -3.47 -2.40 3.51
N TRP A 329 -4.55 -2.93 2.98
CA TRP A 329 -5.83 -2.25 2.92
C TRP A 329 -6.75 -2.72 4.04
N SER A 330 -7.42 -1.78 4.69
CA SER A 330 -8.47 -2.01 5.67
C SER A 330 -9.70 -1.21 5.27
N GLY A 331 -10.84 -1.88 5.26
CA GLY A 331 -12.10 -1.36 4.75
C GLY A 331 -12.39 -1.83 3.32
N ALA A 332 -13.56 -2.44 3.15
CA ALA A 332 -14.12 -2.82 1.87
C ALA A 332 -15.27 -1.87 1.53
N ASP A 333 -15.53 -1.70 0.22
CA ASP A 333 -16.73 -1.06 -0.29
C ASP A 333 -17.84 -2.14 -0.29
N ASN A 334 -18.84 -1.98 0.56
CA ASN A 334 -19.99 -2.91 0.67
C ASN A 334 -21.17 -2.39 -0.14
#